data_e7354e8713d52309b87a5afb5f3ead8e
#
_entry.id   e7354e8713d52309b87a5afb5f3ead8e
#
_cell.length_a   1.000
_cell.length_b   1.000
_cell.length_c   1.000
_cell.angle_alpha   90.00
_cell.angle_beta   90.00
_cell.angle_gamma   90.00
#
_symmetry.space_group_name_H-M   'P 1'
#
loop_
_entity.id
_entity.type
_entity.pdbx_description
1 polymer ?
#
loop_
_entity_poly.entity_id
_entity_poly.type
_entity_poly.pdbx_seq_one_letter_code
_entity_poly.pdbx_strand_id
1 'polypeptide(L)'
;MLPTPDVSHLTSKDFNHVYEPAEDTFILLDALEADAKQLVDYRPFICLEIGKQIFCSISTLHFCTDINPLALRASAFTFTQNGLPQPNLIQTSLVECLRLGKMIELLIFNPPYVETEDEEYADARGDLTISASWAGGSDGMKLTNQLLDKLDCILHPQRGILYLVAVKENKPDEIIKRMVDSGFKAVVVLKRRAGREHLHVLRISRPSAHAVMCN
;
A
#
# COMPACT_ATOMS: atom_id res chain seq x y z
N MET A 1 1.44 18.23 8.52
CA MET A 1 1.37 17.00 9.31
C MET A 1 0.16 16.23 8.84
N LEU A 2 0.35 15.00 8.37
CA LEU A 2 -0.77 14.11 8.06
C LEU A 2 -1.21 13.51 9.41
N PRO A 3 -2.46 13.70 9.86
CA PRO A 3 -2.90 13.15 11.13
C PRO A 3 -2.93 11.62 11.08
N THR A 4 -2.50 10.96 12.14
CA THR A 4 -2.74 9.52 12.31
C THR A 4 -4.24 9.30 12.30
N PRO A 5 -4.77 8.38 11.48
CA PRO A 5 -6.21 8.12 11.41
C PRO A 5 -6.78 7.68 12.76
N ASP A 6 -7.92 8.23 13.13
CA ASP A 6 -8.70 7.73 14.26
C ASP A 6 -9.43 6.45 13.84
N VAL A 7 -9.03 5.34 14.46
CA VAL A 7 -9.62 4.01 14.27
C VAL A 7 -10.39 3.53 15.51
N SER A 8 -10.70 4.43 16.45
CA SER A 8 -11.34 4.10 17.75
C SER A 8 -12.74 3.49 17.61
N HIS A 9 -13.35 3.58 16.44
CA HIS A 9 -14.62 2.92 16.12
C HIS A 9 -14.48 1.41 15.89
N LEU A 10 -13.25 0.91 15.65
CA LEU A 10 -12.96 -0.51 15.50
C LEU A 10 -12.75 -1.14 16.89
N THR A 11 -13.30 -2.32 17.07
CA THR A 11 -13.25 -3.09 18.31
C THR A 11 -12.41 -4.36 18.14
N SER A 12 -12.06 -5.01 19.24
CA SER A 12 -11.39 -6.31 19.21
C SER A 12 -12.16 -7.38 18.42
N LYS A 13 -13.49 -7.24 18.27
CA LYS A 13 -14.29 -8.13 17.43
C LYS A 13 -14.05 -7.89 15.94
N ASP A 14 -13.87 -6.63 15.56
CA ASP A 14 -13.56 -6.26 14.17
C ASP A 14 -12.17 -6.78 13.79
N PHE A 15 -11.21 -6.71 14.70
CA PHE A 15 -9.85 -7.23 14.49
C PHE A 15 -9.74 -8.76 14.41
N ASN A 16 -10.80 -9.50 14.67
CA ASN A 16 -10.87 -10.92 14.31
C ASN A 16 -11.03 -11.15 12.80
N HIS A 17 -11.39 -10.12 12.05
CA HIS A 17 -11.71 -10.20 10.62
C HIS A 17 -10.94 -9.22 9.75
N VAL A 18 -10.46 -8.12 10.33
CA VAL A 18 -9.67 -7.11 9.63
C VAL A 18 -8.33 -6.92 10.34
N TYR A 19 -7.33 -6.52 9.58
CA TYR A 19 -5.99 -6.29 10.13
C TYR A 19 -5.99 -5.10 11.09
N GLU A 20 -5.48 -5.33 12.32
CA GLU A 20 -5.23 -4.27 13.28
C GLU A 20 -4.01 -3.45 12.84
N PRO A 21 -4.10 -2.10 12.75
CA PRO A 21 -2.95 -1.28 12.42
C PRO A 21 -1.76 -1.56 13.34
N ALA A 22 -0.60 -1.84 12.75
CA ALA A 22 0.63 -2.19 13.46
C ALA A 22 1.82 -1.35 12.98
N GLU A 23 3.02 -1.70 13.38
CA GLU A 23 4.24 -0.95 13.06
C GLU A 23 4.48 -0.76 11.56
N ASP A 24 4.06 -1.72 10.73
CA ASP A 24 4.11 -1.64 9.26
C ASP A 24 3.17 -0.55 8.71
N THR A 25 2.01 -0.41 9.32
CA THR A 25 1.05 0.66 9.03
C THR A 25 1.63 2.02 9.43
N PHE A 26 2.19 2.10 10.65
CA PHE A 26 2.72 3.36 11.17
C PHE A 26 3.97 3.83 10.44
N ILE A 27 4.89 2.94 10.07
CA ILE A 27 6.07 3.34 9.28
C ILE A 27 5.68 3.88 7.90
N LEU A 28 4.63 3.33 7.28
CA LEU A 28 4.14 3.81 5.99
C LEU A 28 3.49 5.20 6.12
N LEU A 29 2.71 5.44 7.19
CA LEU A 29 2.19 6.77 7.52
C LEU A 29 3.32 7.78 7.73
N ASP A 30 4.34 7.42 8.52
CA ASP A 30 5.48 8.29 8.78
C ASP A 30 6.28 8.60 7.49
N ALA A 31 6.39 7.63 6.58
CA ALA A 31 7.04 7.87 5.29
C ALA A 31 6.23 8.83 4.40
N LEU A 32 4.91 8.70 4.38
CA LEU A 32 4.02 9.63 3.69
C LEU A 32 4.05 11.03 4.34
N GLU A 33 4.14 11.09 5.68
CA GLU A 33 4.28 12.35 6.40
C GLU A 33 5.64 13.03 6.12
N ALA A 34 6.73 12.27 6.06
CA ALA A 34 8.04 12.79 5.70
C ALA A 34 8.03 13.46 4.31
N ASP A 35 7.27 12.90 3.38
CA ASP A 35 7.09 13.43 2.02
C ASP A 35 5.84 14.34 1.89
N ALA A 36 5.14 14.67 3.00
CA ALA A 36 3.84 15.34 2.95
C ALA A 36 3.86 16.67 2.20
N LYS A 37 4.90 17.48 2.41
CA LYS A 37 5.03 18.77 1.71
C LYS A 37 5.08 18.56 0.20
N GLN A 38 5.94 17.65 -0.26
CA GLN A 38 6.10 17.33 -1.67
C GLN A 38 4.80 16.75 -2.25
N LEU A 39 4.14 15.84 -1.52
CA LEU A 39 2.88 15.24 -1.94
C LEU A 39 1.75 16.25 -2.03
N VAL A 40 1.64 17.20 -1.11
CA VAL A 40 0.66 18.30 -1.15
C VAL A 40 0.93 19.23 -2.32
N ASP A 41 2.20 19.60 -2.57
CA ASP A 41 2.57 20.42 -3.73
C ASP A 41 2.36 19.66 -5.05
N TYR A 42 2.59 18.34 -5.04
CA TYR A 42 2.40 17.44 -6.17
C TYR A 42 0.93 17.28 -6.56
N ARG A 43 0.00 17.29 -5.60
CA ARG A 43 -1.45 17.16 -5.77
C ARG A 43 -1.83 15.98 -6.66
N PRO A 44 -1.63 14.73 -6.23
CA PRO A 44 -2.03 13.58 -7.01
C PRO A 44 -3.54 13.62 -7.23
N PHE A 45 -3.98 13.47 -8.48
CA PHE A 45 -5.41 13.48 -8.80
C PHE A 45 -6.06 12.14 -8.43
N ILE A 46 -5.43 11.01 -8.77
CA ILE A 46 -5.94 9.67 -8.46
C ILE A 46 -4.98 8.96 -7.52
N CYS A 47 -5.48 8.62 -6.33
CA CYS A 47 -4.82 7.73 -5.39
C CYS A 47 -5.52 6.36 -5.38
N LEU A 48 -4.73 5.29 -5.36
CA LEU A 48 -5.18 3.93 -5.14
C LEU A 48 -4.45 3.35 -3.94
N GLU A 49 -5.21 2.92 -2.93
CA GLU A 49 -4.71 2.11 -1.82
C GLU A 49 -5.11 0.66 -2.01
N ILE A 50 -4.16 -0.25 -1.86
CA ILE A 50 -4.38 -1.69 -1.96
C ILE A 50 -4.24 -2.35 -0.59
N GLY A 51 -5.27 -3.03 -0.13
CA GLY A 51 -5.28 -3.77 1.13
C GLY A 51 -5.41 -2.87 2.35
N LYS A 52 -4.54 -3.06 3.33
CA LYS A 52 -4.51 -2.32 4.60
C LYS A 52 -4.51 -0.81 4.37
N GLN A 53 -5.58 -0.16 4.74
CA GLN A 53 -5.83 1.21 4.30
C GLN A 53 -5.19 2.23 5.22
N ILE A 54 -4.49 3.14 4.57
CA ILE A 54 -3.78 4.26 5.16
C ILE A 54 -4.34 5.51 4.53
N PHE A 55 -5.03 6.31 5.31
CA PHE A 55 -5.75 7.48 4.84
C PHE A 55 -4.86 8.55 4.23
N CYS A 56 -4.86 8.66 2.92
CA CYS A 56 -4.19 9.73 2.22
C CYS A 56 -5.22 10.76 1.75
N SER A 57 -5.47 11.80 2.55
CA SER A 57 -6.39 12.90 2.23
C SER A 57 -5.88 13.87 1.18
N ILE A 58 -4.78 13.54 0.49
CA ILE A 58 -4.09 14.46 -0.43
C ILE A 58 -4.50 14.32 -1.90
N SER A 59 -5.38 13.36 -2.23
CA SER A 59 -5.87 13.15 -3.61
C SER A 59 -7.29 13.63 -3.82
N THR A 60 -7.63 13.95 -5.07
CA THR A 60 -8.99 14.34 -5.46
C THR A 60 -9.92 13.13 -5.58
N LEU A 61 -9.43 12.04 -6.17
CA LEU A 61 -10.14 10.77 -6.28
C LEU A 61 -9.38 9.69 -5.52
N HIS A 62 -10.06 9.06 -4.59
CA HIS A 62 -9.51 8.01 -3.75
C HIS A 62 -10.20 6.69 -4.02
N PHE A 63 -9.41 5.68 -4.34
CA PHE A 63 -9.85 4.30 -4.55
C PHE A 63 -9.18 3.41 -3.52
N CYS A 64 -9.93 2.46 -2.98
CA CYS A 64 -9.40 1.43 -2.10
C CYS A 64 -9.82 0.07 -2.64
N THR A 65 -8.86 -0.84 -2.76
CA THR A 65 -9.14 -2.23 -3.14
C THR A 65 -8.76 -3.17 -2.00
N ASP A 66 -9.59 -4.16 -1.75
CA ASP A 66 -9.30 -5.26 -0.84
C ASP A 66 -10.05 -6.50 -1.30
N ILE A 67 -9.50 -7.67 -1.01
CA ILE A 67 -10.18 -8.95 -1.23
C ILE A 67 -11.25 -9.19 -0.17
N ASN A 68 -11.04 -8.67 1.04
CA ASN A 68 -11.91 -8.82 2.20
C ASN A 68 -12.97 -7.70 2.25
N PRO A 69 -14.27 -8.03 2.06
CA PRO A 69 -15.33 -7.03 2.11
C PRO A 69 -15.49 -6.38 3.48
N LEU A 70 -15.09 -7.04 4.57
CA LEU A 70 -15.13 -6.46 5.91
C LEU A 70 -14.06 -5.39 6.08
N ALA A 71 -12.88 -5.57 5.49
CA ALA A 71 -11.84 -4.55 5.47
C ALA A 71 -12.31 -3.29 4.70
N LEU A 72 -12.98 -3.46 3.56
CA LEU A 72 -13.57 -2.33 2.82
C LEU A 72 -14.62 -1.59 3.65
N ARG A 73 -15.47 -2.30 4.38
CA ARG A 73 -16.45 -1.67 5.28
C ARG A 73 -15.78 -0.92 6.42
N ALA A 74 -14.80 -1.53 7.07
CA ALA A 74 -14.02 -0.87 8.12
C ALA A 74 -13.42 0.44 7.62
N SER A 75 -12.87 0.43 6.41
CA SER A 75 -12.33 1.62 5.76
C SER A 75 -13.36 2.71 5.55
N ALA A 76 -14.54 2.39 5.02
CA ALA A 76 -15.61 3.39 4.86
C ALA A 76 -15.94 4.08 6.19
N PHE A 77 -16.04 3.31 7.26
CA PHE A 77 -16.29 3.88 8.59
C PHE A 77 -15.13 4.75 9.07
N THR A 78 -13.89 4.32 8.84
CA THR A 78 -12.73 5.11 9.24
C THR A 78 -12.66 6.43 8.46
N PHE A 79 -12.96 6.46 7.16
CA PHE A 79 -13.07 7.72 6.41
C PHE A 79 -14.11 8.66 7.01
N THR A 80 -15.29 8.13 7.37
CA THR A 80 -16.35 8.91 8.05
C THR A 80 -15.86 9.44 9.39
N GLN A 81 -15.25 8.60 10.21
CA GLN A 81 -14.74 8.97 11.55
C GLN A 81 -13.73 10.11 11.49
N ASN A 82 -12.91 10.13 10.44
CA ASN A 82 -11.89 11.16 10.24
C ASN A 82 -12.40 12.36 9.43
N GLY A 83 -13.68 12.46 9.14
CA GLY A 83 -14.26 13.58 8.41
C GLY A 83 -13.81 13.68 6.95
N LEU A 84 -13.36 12.57 6.37
CA LEU A 84 -12.87 12.50 5.00
C LEU A 84 -13.99 12.11 4.02
N PRO A 85 -13.92 12.56 2.75
CA PRO A 85 -14.82 12.10 1.70
C PRO A 85 -14.73 10.58 1.54
N GLN A 86 -15.87 9.92 1.31
CA GLN A 86 -15.91 8.48 1.10
C GLN A 86 -15.06 8.06 -0.11
N PRO A 87 -14.19 7.06 0.03
CA PRO A 87 -13.42 6.52 -1.07
C PRO A 87 -14.29 5.64 -1.96
N ASN A 88 -13.82 5.39 -3.18
CA ASN A 88 -14.41 4.37 -4.03
C ASN A 88 -13.88 2.99 -3.60
N LEU A 89 -14.73 2.18 -3.00
CA LEU A 89 -14.37 0.86 -2.47
C LEU A 89 -14.64 -0.21 -3.50
N ILE A 90 -13.65 -1.05 -3.80
CA ILE A 90 -13.73 -2.09 -4.81
C ILE A 90 -13.22 -3.41 -4.24
N GLN A 91 -14.10 -4.42 -4.20
CA GLN A 91 -13.70 -5.76 -3.78
C GLN A 91 -13.00 -6.48 -4.93
N THR A 92 -11.69 -6.59 -4.84
CA THR A 92 -10.86 -7.29 -5.82
C THR A 92 -9.49 -7.67 -5.23
N SER A 93 -8.82 -8.63 -5.85
CA SER A 93 -7.41 -8.91 -5.56
C SER A 93 -6.53 -7.92 -6.32
N LEU A 94 -5.69 -7.18 -5.58
CA LEU A 94 -4.84 -6.13 -6.16
C LEU A 94 -5.67 -5.18 -7.05
N VAL A 95 -5.47 -5.29 -8.36
CA VAL A 95 -6.10 -4.44 -9.39
C VAL A 95 -6.77 -5.25 -10.50
N GLU A 96 -7.07 -6.54 -10.26
CA GLU A 96 -7.43 -7.50 -11.32
C GLU A 96 -8.66 -7.10 -12.14
N CYS A 97 -9.66 -6.47 -11.53
CA CYS A 97 -10.87 -6.05 -12.21
C CYS A 97 -10.82 -4.62 -12.77
N LEU A 98 -9.67 -3.93 -12.65
CA LEU A 98 -9.56 -2.52 -12.96
C LEU A 98 -8.86 -2.28 -14.29
N ARG A 99 -9.46 -1.40 -15.11
CA ARG A 99 -8.83 -0.87 -16.33
C ARG A 99 -8.17 0.46 -16.01
N LEU A 100 -6.99 0.43 -15.41
CA LEU A 100 -6.34 1.62 -14.87
C LEU A 100 -5.69 2.52 -15.93
N GLY A 101 -5.34 1.97 -17.10
CA GLY A 101 -4.87 2.76 -18.25
C GLY A 101 -3.75 3.76 -17.96
N LYS A 102 -2.84 3.44 -17.05
CA LYS A 102 -1.75 4.33 -16.61
C LYS A 102 -2.25 5.63 -15.96
N MET A 103 -3.34 5.58 -15.19
CA MET A 103 -3.94 6.78 -14.59
C MET A 103 -3.55 7.01 -13.13
N ILE A 104 -2.99 6.02 -12.44
CA ILE A 104 -2.70 6.14 -11.01
C ILE A 104 -1.47 7.03 -10.79
N GLU A 105 -1.66 8.13 -10.07
CA GLU A 105 -0.59 9.06 -9.72
C GLU A 105 0.04 8.74 -8.37
N LEU A 106 -0.76 8.25 -7.42
CA LEU A 106 -0.28 7.78 -6.14
C LEU A 106 -0.82 6.37 -5.87
N LEU A 107 0.06 5.40 -5.73
CA LEU A 107 -0.24 4.04 -5.35
C LEU A 107 0.35 3.75 -3.98
N ILE A 108 -0.45 3.21 -3.07
CA ILE A 108 -0.02 2.87 -1.71
C ILE A 108 -0.27 1.39 -1.50
N PHE A 109 0.74 0.66 -1.09
CA PHE A 109 0.64 -0.77 -0.87
C PHE A 109 1.45 -1.24 0.33
N ASN A 110 0.75 -1.72 1.34
CA ASN A 110 1.31 -2.50 2.42
C ASN A 110 0.93 -3.97 2.19
N PRO A 111 1.78 -4.76 1.50
CA PRO A 111 1.45 -6.12 1.10
C PRO A 111 1.42 -7.08 2.29
N PRO A 112 0.78 -8.23 2.16
CA PRO A 112 1.09 -9.39 2.98
C PRO A 112 2.49 -9.87 2.63
N TYR A 113 3.43 -9.76 3.57
CA TYR A 113 4.86 -9.99 3.33
C TYR A 113 5.44 -11.17 4.14
N VAL A 114 4.63 -11.84 4.96
CA VAL A 114 5.09 -12.98 5.75
C VAL A 114 5.22 -14.22 4.87
N GLU A 115 6.38 -14.90 4.96
CA GLU A 115 6.59 -16.19 4.30
C GLU A 115 5.58 -17.22 4.83
N THR A 116 4.90 -17.91 3.91
CA THR A 116 3.90 -18.93 4.21
C THR A 116 3.98 -20.07 3.20
N GLU A 117 3.59 -21.27 3.64
CA GLU A 117 3.45 -22.39 2.72
C GLU A 117 2.37 -22.11 1.66
N ASP A 118 2.51 -22.72 0.47
CA ASP A 118 1.58 -22.47 -0.65
C ASP A 118 0.14 -22.89 -0.34
N GLU A 119 -0.06 -23.94 0.46
CA GLU A 119 -1.37 -24.39 0.92
C GLU A 119 -2.00 -23.33 1.85
N GLU A 120 -1.26 -22.85 2.84
CA GLU A 120 -1.72 -21.81 3.77
C GLU A 120 -2.04 -20.50 3.03
N TYR A 121 -1.22 -20.13 2.04
CA TYR A 121 -1.49 -18.97 1.18
C TYR A 121 -2.78 -19.14 0.39
N ALA A 122 -3.02 -20.32 -0.18
CA ALA A 122 -4.23 -20.60 -0.97
C ALA A 122 -5.49 -20.58 -0.10
N ASP A 123 -5.45 -21.21 1.07
CA ASP A 123 -6.56 -21.26 2.04
C ASP A 123 -6.91 -19.86 2.55
N ALA A 124 -5.89 -19.06 2.94
CA ALA A 124 -6.08 -17.70 3.39
C ALA A 124 -6.83 -16.82 2.37
N ARG A 125 -6.56 -17.02 1.09
CA ARG A 125 -7.20 -16.27 0.01
C ARG A 125 -8.54 -16.85 -0.42
N GLY A 126 -8.70 -18.17 -0.34
CA GLY A 126 -9.97 -18.85 -0.66
C GLY A 126 -11.08 -18.50 0.30
N ASP A 127 -10.79 -18.48 1.57
CA ASP A 127 -11.75 -18.19 2.64
C ASP A 127 -11.92 -16.70 2.95
N LEU A 128 -11.16 -15.84 2.28
CA LEU A 128 -11.13 -14.39 2.54
C LEU A 128 -10.91 -14.05 4.04
N THR A 129 -10.08 -14.87 4.70
CA THR A 129 -9.80 -14.75 6.13
C THR A 129 -8.80 -13.64 6.43
N ILE A 130 -8.68 -13.29 7.70
CA ILE A 130 -7.66 -12.34 8.17
C ILE A 130 -6.24 -12.77 7.75
N SER A 131 -5.98 -14.07 7.58
CA SER A 131 -4.69 -14.61 7.14
C SER A 131 -4.25 -14.04 5.78
N ALA A 132 -5.19 -13.70 4.90
CA ALA A 132 -4.89 -13.06 3.62
C ALA A 132 -4.20 -11.69 3.78
N SER A 133 -4.29 -11.06 4.95
CA SER A 133 -3.67 -9.76 5.21
C SER A 133 -2.17 -9.86 5.52
N TRP A 134 -1.63 -11.03 5.83
CA TRP A 134 -0.20 -11.23 6.14
C TRP A 134 0.46 -12.36 5.35
N ALA A 135 -0.30 -13.35 4.83
CA ALA A 135 0.23 -14.47 4.09
C ALA A 135 0.78 -14.02 2.72
N GLY A 136 2.10 -14.04 2.58
CA GLY A 136 2.82 -13.54 1.39
C GLY A 136 3.27 -14.63 0.40
N GLY A 137 3.05 -15.92 0.71
CA GLY A 137 3.54 -17.04 -0.07
C GLY A 137 4.97 -17.42 0.30
N SER A 138 5.56 -18.37 -0.42
CA SER A 138 6.84 -19.04 -0.09
C SER A 138 8.05 -18.11 0.13
N ASP A 139 8.02 -16.91 -0.41
CA ASP A 139 9.07 -15.87 -0.24
C ASP A 139 8.52 -14.56 0.33
N GLY A 140 7.26 -14.54 0.77
CA GLY A 140 6.58 -13.33 1.21
C GLY A 140 6.35 -12.29 0.11
N MET A 141 6.61 -12.61 -1.16
CA MET A 141 6.65 -11.64 -2.25
C MET A 141 5.61 -11.88 -3.36
N LYS A 142 4.77 -12.91 -3.22
CA LYS A 142 3.88 -13.35 -4.31
C LYS A 142 2.98 -12.24 -4.83
N LEU A 143 2.28 -11.52 -3.96
CA LEU A 143 1.42 -10.39 -4.36
C LEU A 143 2.23 -9.16 -4.76
N THR A 144 3.31 -8.90 -4.04
CA THR A 144 4.22 -7.78 -4.37
C THR A 144 4.76 -7.96 -5.79
N ASN A 145 5.24 -9.16 -6.14
CA ASN A 145 5.75 -9.43 -7.48
C ASN A 145 4.67 -9.26 -8.55
N GLN A 146 3.45 -9.74 -8.31
CA GLN A 146 2.32 -9.56 -9.24
C GLN A 146 1.98 -8.09 -9.49
N LEU A 147 2.06 -7.24 -8.47
CA LEU A 147 1.83 -5.80 -8.61
C LEU A 147 2.98 -5.14 -9.37
N LEU A 148 4.23 -5.43 -9.01
CA LEU A 148 5.41 -4.84 -9.63
C LEU A 148 5.53 -5.20 -11.11
N ASP A 149 5.15 -6.42 -11.51
CA ASP A 149 5.08 -6.85 -12.92
C ASP A 149 4.12 -5.99 -13.76
N LYS A 150 3.06 -5.50 -13.14
CA LYS A 150 2.02 -4.67 -13.79
C LYS A 150 2.25 -3.16 -13.60
N LEU A 151 3.27 -2.75 -12.85
CA LEU A 151 3.42 -1.37 -12.38
C LEU A 151 3.48 -0.36 -13.53
N ASP A 152 4.12 -0.71 -14.66
CA ASP A 152 4.18 0.15 -15.85
C ASP A 152 2.79 0.41 -16.46
N CYS A 153 1.87 -0.55 -16.35
CA CYS A 153 0.50 -0.43 -16.86
C CYS A 153 -0.43 0.29 -15.88
N ILE A 154 -0.04 0.42 -14.61
CA ILE A 154 -0.84 1.02 -13.54
C ILE A 154 -0.51 2.50 -13.38
N LEU A 155 0.78 2.81 -13.21
CA LEU A 155 1.24 4.15 -12.86
C LEU A 155 1.20 5.12 -14.04
N HIS A 156 0.74 6.33 -13.76
CA HIS A 156 0.78 7.44 -14.72
C HIS A 156 2.22 7.64 -15.26
N PRO A 157 2.42 7.80 -16.58
CA PRO A 157 3.74 7.73 -17.20
C PRO A 157 4.72 8.84 -16.79
N GLN A 158 4.22 9.95 -16.29
CA GLN A 158 5.04 11.07 -15.81
C GLN A 158 4.89 11.33 -14.32
N ARG A 159 3.72 11.00 -13.75
CA ARG A 159 3.33 11.38 -12.39
C ARG A 159 3.17 10.19 -11.43
N GLY A 160 3.40 8.95 -11.88
CA GLY A 160 3.19 7.77 -11.06
C GLY A 160 4.21 7.60 -9.95
N ILE A 161 3.74 7.40 -8.72
CA ILE A 161 4.52 7.12 -7.51
C ILE A 161 3.87 5.94 -6.79
N LEU A 162 4.67 4.99 -6.34
CA LEU A 162 4.28 3.90 -5.45
C LEU A 162 5.03 4.03 -4.13
N TYR A 163 4.32 3.96 -3.01
CA TYR A 163 4.87 3.65 -1.68
C TYR A 163 4.59 2.19 -1.34
N LEU A 164 5.65 1.45 -1.05
CA LEU A 164 5.61 0.01 -0.82
C LEU A 164 6.31 -0.33 0.50
N VAL A 165 5.61 -1.04 1.38
CA VAL A 165 6.23 -1.65 2.57
C VAL A 165 6.90 -2.96 2.19
N ALA A 166 8.07 -3.20 2.74
CA ALA A 166 8.79 -4.47 2.65
C ALA A 166 9.57 -4.72 3.95
N VAL A 167 9.79 -5.98 4.29
CA VAL A 167 10.70 -6.37 5.36
C VAL A 167 12.06 -6.75 4.78
N LYS A 168 13.09 -6.87 5.62
CA LYS A 168 14.44 -7.24 5.21
C LYS A 168 14.48 -8.55 4.42
N GLU A 169 13.65 -9.51 4.82
CA GLU A 169 13.50 -10.84 4.23
C GLU A 169 13.01 -10.77 2.78
N ASN A 170 12.22 -9.75 2.44
CA ASN A 170 11.77 -9.46 1.07
C ASN A 170 12.86 -8.81 0.19
N LYS A 171 14.07 -8.65 0.71
CA LYS A 171 15.26 -8.12 -0.01
C LYS A 171 14.99 -6.78 -0.71
N PRO A 172 14.75 -5.69 0.03
CA PRO A 172 14.41 -4.38 -0.53
C PRO A 172 15.39 -3.88 -1.60
N ASP A 173 16.68 -4.20 -1.47
CA ASP A 173 17.70 -3.78 -2.44
C ASP A 173 17.53 -4.49 -3.81
N GLU A 174 17.04 -5.75 -3.81
CA GLU A 174 16.72 -6.48 -5.05
C GLU A 174 15.47 -5.88 -5.72
N ILE A 175 14.45 -5.48 -4.92
CA ILE A 175 13.27 -4.78 -5.42
C ILE A 175 13.69 -3.45 -6.08
N ILE A 176 14.52 -2.66 -5.40
CA ILE A 176 15.03 -1.39 -5.94
C ILE A 176 15.75 -1.61 -7.25
N LYS A 177 16.71 -2.55 -7.28
CA LYS A 177 17.45 -2.87 -8.50
C LYS A 177 16.53 -3.23 -9.64
N ARG A 178 15.58 -4.15 -9.43
CA ARG A 178 14.58 -4.57 -10.43
C ARG A 178 13.81 -3.39 -10.99
N MET A 179 13.35 -2.48 -10.13
CA MET A 179 12.57 -1.33 -10.56
C MET A 179 13.40 -0.30 -11.30
N VAL A 180 14.66 -0.10 -10.90
CA VAL A 180 15.61 0.75 -11.65
C VAL A 180 15.90 0.16 -13.02
N ASP A 181 16.15 -1.13 -13.12
CA ASP A 181 16.36 -1.84 -14.40
C ASP A 181 15.11 -1.75 -15.32
N SER A 182 13.91 -1.62 -14.72
CA SER A 182 12.63 -1.40 -15.42
C SER A 182 12.35 0.07 -15.77
N GLY A 183 13.30 0.99 -15.55
CA GLY A 183 13.19 2.40 -15.93
C GLY A 183 12.51 3.32 -14.88
N PHE A 184 12.25 2.83 -13.68
CA PHE A 184 11.79 3.65 -12.55
C PHE A 184 12.96 4.23 -11.77
N LYS A 185 12.67 5.17 -10.90
CA LYS A 185 13.52 5.57 -9.77
C LYS A 185 12.98 4.91 -8.52
N ALA A 186 13.85 4.30 -7.74
CA ALA A 186 13.47 3.61 -6.51
C ALA A 186 14.46 3.94 -5.40
N VAL A 187 13.94 4.30 -4.23
CA VAL A 187 14.73 4.65 -3.05
C VAL A 187 14.05 4.12 -1.78
N VAL A 188 14.82 3.88 -0.74
CA VAL A 188 14.27 3.68 0.61
C VAL A 188 14.01 5.05 1.23
N VAL A 189 12.75 5.33 1.58
CA VAL A 189 12.33 6.58 2.24
C VAL A 189 12.56 6.48 3.74
N LEU A 190 12.16 5.34 4.32
CA LEU A 190 12.22 5.15 5.76
C LEU A 190 12.59 3.70 6.10
N LYS A 191 13.33 3.53 7.20
CA LYS A 191 13.64 2.22 7.81
C LYS A 191 13.33 2.27 9.29
N ARG A 192 12.76 1.17 9.82
CA ARG A 192 12.46 1.03 11.24
C ARG A 192 12.64 -0.42 11.69
N ARG A 193 13.17 -0.60 12.87
CA ARG A 193 13.14 -1.90 13.53
C ARG A 193 11.92 -1.97 14.45
N ALA A 194 11.08 -2.98 14.25
CA ALA A 194 9.90 -3.28 15.04
C ALA A 194 10.03 -4.71 15.57
N GLY A 195 10.46 -4.84 16.83
CA GLY A 195 10.74 -6.14 17.41
C GLY A 195 11.80 -6.93 16.63
N ARG A 196 11.39 -8.01 15.97
CA ARG A 196 12.24 -8.85 15.12
C ARG A 196 12.26 -8.39 13.65
N GLU A 197 11.28 -7.62 13.22
CA GLU A 197 11.15 -7.17 11.85
C GLU A 197 12.01 -5.93 11.57
N HIS A 198 12.56 -5.87 10.38
CA HIS A 198 13.25 -4.71 9.85
C HIS A 198 12.43 -4.17 8.68
N LEU A 199 11.56 -3.22 9.00
CA LEU A 199 10.64 -2.60 8.07
C LEU A 199 11.34 -1.56 7.19
N HIS A 200 10.96 -1.51 5.92
CA HIS A 200 11.41 -0.55 4.94
C HIS A 200 10.20 0.01 4.18
N VAL A 201 10.19 1.30 3.92
CA VAL A 201 9.27 1.90 2.97
C VAL A 201 10.05 2.31 1.73
N LEU A 202 9.67 1.75 0.59
CA LEU A 202 10.24 2.05 -0.71
C LEU A 202 9.35 3.06 -1.43
N ARG A 203 9.95 4.11 -2.00
CA ARG A 203 9.29 4.98 -2.96
C ARG A 203 9.81 4.65 -4.35
N ILE A 204 8.90 4.15 -5.21
CA ILE A 204 9.17 3.79 -6.60
C ILE A 204 8.40 4.76 -7.47
N SER A 205 9.05 5.49 -8.36
CA SER A 205 8.42 6.59 -9.09
C SER A 205 8.90 6.70 -10.52
N ARG A 206 8.09 7.33 -11.36
CA ARG A 206 8.56 7.75 -12.68
C ARG A 206 9.69 8.77 -12.53
N PRO A 207 10.67 8.82 -13.47
CA PRO A 207 11.79 9.77 -13.35
C PRO A 207 11.37 11.22 -13.18
N SER A 208 10.32 11.67 -13.89
CA SER A 208 9.77 13.03 -13.78
C SER A 208 9.17 13.30 -12.39
N ALA A 209 8.40 12.35 -11.86
CA ALA A 209 7.82 12.42 -10.52
C ALA A 209 8.92 12.42 -9.44
N HIS A 210 9.96 11.61 -9.61
CA HIS A 210 11.10 11.56 -8.69
C HIS A 210 11.78 12.91 -8.55
N ALA A 211 11.98 13.63 -9.64
CA ALA A 211 12.61 14.96 -9.61
C ALA A 211 11.80 15.96 -8.77
N VAL A 212 10.47 15.90 -8.81
CA VAL A 212 9.59 16.75 -7.97
C VAL A 212 9.67 16.36 -6.51
N MET A 213 9.72 15.06 -6.20
CA MET A 213 9.74 14.54 -4.83
C MET A 213 11.09 14.70 -4.11
N CYS A 214 12.14 15.13 -4.80
CA CYS A 214 13.47 15.32 -4.22
C CYS A 214 13.86 16.80 -4.08
N ASN A 215 13.01 17.74 -4.51
CA ASN A 215 13.17 19.18 -4.35
C ASN A 215 12.38 19.68 -3.13
#